data_76672fb2a3bb0c4c4180e054dbc9d952
#
_entry.id   76672fb2a3bb0c4c4180e054dbc9d952
#
_cell.length_a   1.000
_cell.length_b   1.000
_cell.length_c   1.000
_cell.angle_alpha   90.00
_cell.angle_beta   90.00
_cell.angle_gamma   90.00
#
_symmetry.space_group_name_H-M   'P 1'
#
loop_
_entity.id
_entity.type
_entity.pdbx_description
1 polymer ?
#
loop_
_entity_poly.entity_id
_entity_poly.type
_entity_poly.pdbx_seq_one_letter_code
_entity_poly.pdbx_strand_id
1 'polypeptide(L)'
;MPPKKVKEVGPPPGLDASLNSELSAAGCMNYVKLAEDFCDMDVICVPTGFPQLDYILHDKLRGCPRGRDVEIYSKEPELGKTTISLAFLKAFQKARLRTCYDDVERTMTLQYLKDLGMQIRPEENMEQYAIRLMRHEDSVIPAEVWLDTLIKLCGIMDLVVVDSVAALEKKANLEKKPGEPNQVGGLSLLLSEFYRKNVAKKATILWINQMRTKIGQYSPNGSVPLDTTGGKAIKFYSSIRLELSYVDKIRETKDGDPIGMKIKVFTSKNKVAPQFRQAIMSYIFGTGFSQHFDYMDAGLKNEIITKKGSWLSFGNWKAQGPLNFHNLMREDAELFKEIRIMVDGEDSVVAENVSQGTKPEDFEE
;
A
#
# COMPACT_ATOMS: atom_id res chain seq x y z
N MET A 1 23.81 34.73 -9.46
CA MET A 1 23.38 35.62 -8.36
C MET A 1 22.81 34.72 -7.29
N PRO A 2 23.28 34.75 -6.04
CA PRO A 2 22.72 33.92 -4.97
C PRO A 2 21.29 34.39 -4.68
N PRO A 3 20.36 33.46 -4.30
CA PRO A 3 19.02 33.82 -3.98
C PRO A 3 18.97 34.78 -2.79
N LYS A 4 18.20 35.87 -2.95
CA LYS A 4 17.97 36.84 -1.88
C LYS A 4 17.32 36.13 -0.71
N LYS A 5 17.97 36.14 0.46
CA LYS A 5 17.34 35.75 1.73
C LYS A 5 16.04 36.53 1.87
N VAL A 6 14.93 35.80 1.90
CA VAL A 6 13.63 36.32 2.32
C VAL A 6 13.83 36.76 3.77
N LYS A 7 13.61 38.03 4.05
CA LYS A 7 13.58 38.51 5.42
C LYS A 7 12.41 37.84 6.12
N GLU A 8 12.69 37.06 7.15
CA GLU A 8 11.69 36.64 8.11
C GLU A 8 11.01 37.91 8.67
N VAL A 9 9.79 38.13 8.23
CA VAL A 9 8.89 39.08 8.88
C VAL A 9 8.35 38.34 10.08
N GLY A 10 8.96 38.53 11.23
CA GLY A 10 8.40 38.07 12.49
C GLY A 10 6.99 38.62 12.69
N PRO A 11 6.13 37.89 13.41
CA PRO A 11 4.77 38.30 13.68
C PRO A 11 4.73 39.69 14.33
N PRO A 12 3.68 40.49 14.11
CA PRO A 12 3.55 41.81 14.70
C PRO A 12 3.66 41.68 16.24
N PRO A 13 4.55 42.46 16.86
CA PRO A 13 4.79 42.39 18.31
C PRO A 13 3.47 42.71 19.04
N GLY A 14 2.92 41.73 19.77
CA GLY A 14 1.75 41.90 20.61
C GLY A 14 0.67 40.82 20.46
N LEU A 15 0.44 40.29 19.24
CA LEU A 15 -0.62 39.28 19.03
C LEU A 15 -0.21 37.90 19.57
N ASP A 16 1.06 37.52 19.36
CA ASP A 16 1.59 36.23 19.83
C ASP A 16 1.71 36.14 21.36
N ALA A 17 2.05 37.24 22.02
CA ALA A 17 2.20 37.27 23.48
C ALA A 17 0.84 37.08 24.18
N SER A 18 -0.22 37.68 23.64
CA SER A 18 -1.59 37.53 24.16
C SER A 18 -2.10 36.11 23.94
N LEU A 19 -1.99 35.57 22.73
CA LEU A 19 -2.42 34.22 22.39
C LEU A 19 -1.65 33.17 23.20
N ASN A 20 -0.33 33.30 23.32
CA ASN A 20 0.49 32.37 24.11
C ASN A 20 0.12 32.44 25.60
N SER A 21 -0.23 33.61 26.15
CA SER A 21 -0.70 33.75 27.51
C SER A 21 -2.06 33.04 27.71
N GLU A 22 -2.98 33.20 26.76
CA GLU A 22 -4.29 32.52 26.80
C GLU A 22 -4.15 31.00 26.67
N LEU A 23 -3.29 30.51 25.74
CA LEU A 23 -3.03 29.08 25.57
C LEU A 23 -2.36 28.47 26.81
N SER A 24 -1.46 29.23 27.46
CA SER A 24 -0.83 28.83 28.71
C SER A 24 -1.85 28.74 29.83
N ALA A 25 -2.70 29.76 30.00
CA ALA A 25 -3.76 29.77 31.00
C ALA A 25 -4.78 28.64 30.79
N ALA A 26 -5.06 28.26 29.54
CA ALA A 26 -5.91 27.13 29.17
C ALA A 26 -5.21 25.77 29.27
N GLY A 27 -3.92 25.70 29.56
CA GLY A 27 -3.15 24.44 29.56
C GLY A 27 -2.94 23.82 28.18
N CYS A 28 -3.09 24.63 27.10
CA CYS A 28 -3.09 24.13 25.70
C CYS A 28 -1.76 24.37 24.97
N MET A 29 -0.76 24.99 25.58
CA MET A 29 0.55 25.32 24.95
C MET A 29 1.23 24.14 24.26
N ASN A 30 1.08 22.92 24.79
CA ASN A 30 1.70 21.73 24.21
C ASN A 30 0.91 21.16 23.03
N TYR A 31 -0.30 21.64 22.78
CA TYR A 31 -1.21 21.09 21.76
C TYR A 31 -1.47 22.03 20.60
N VAL A 32 -1.17 23.31 20.77
CA VAL A 32 -1.40 24.35 19.75
C VAL A 32 -0.06 24.94 19.32
N LYS A 33 0.28 24.81 18.06
CA LYS A 33 1.49 25.32 17.41
C LYS A 33 1.13 25.96 16.09
N LEU A 34 2.03 26.74 15.52
CA LEU A 34 1.90 27.18 14.13
C LEU A 34 1.93 25.95 13.20
N ALA A 35 1.22 26.04 12.08
CA ALA A 35 1.18 24.92 11.12
C ALA A 35 2.57 24.55 10.59
N GLU A 36 3.46 25.52 10.46
CA GLU A 36 4.86 25.36 10.03
C GLU A 36 5.71 24.57 11.04
N ASP A 37 5.33 24.57 12.33
CA ASP A 37 6.04 23.85 13.39
C ASP A 37 5.68 22.36 13.47
N PHE A 38 4.69 21.91 12.67
CA PHE A 38 4.33 20.51 12.56
C PHE A 38 5.15 19.81 11.47
N CYS A 39 6.34 19.35 11.81
CA CYS A 39 7.27 18.67 10.90
C CYS A 39 6.68 17.39 10.24
N ASP A 40 5.59 16.85 10.80
CA ASP A 40 4.98 15.60 10.34
C ASP A 40 3.84 15.83 9.30
N MET A 41 3.64 17.05 8.80
CA MET A 41 2.58 17.35 7.83
C MET A 41 2.94 16.95 6.40
N ASP A 42 4.22 16.79 6.09
CA ASP A 42 4.66 16.38 4.76
C ASP A 42 4.35 14.91 4.49
N VAL A 43 3.77 14.66 3.32
CA VAL A 43 3.49 13.31 2.86
C VAL A 43 4.74 12.77 2.17
N ILE A 44 5.34 11.73 2.77
CA ILE A 44 6.43 10.97 2.17
C ILE A 44 5.86 9.70 1.56
N CYS A 45 6.14 9.42 0.29
CA CYS A 45 5.68 8.23 -0.39
C CYS A 45 6.81 7.25 -0.70
N VAL A 46 6.49 5.96 -0.67
CA VAL A 46 7.37 4.87 -1.09
C VAL A 46 6.84 4.33 -2.42
N PRO A 47 7.59 4.46 -3.53
CA PRO A 47 7.19 3.91 -4.82
C PRO A 47 7.05 2.38 -4.76
N THR A 48 5.93 1.85 -5.23
CA THR A 48 5.67 0.39 -5.23
C THR A 48 6.42 -0.32 -6.36
N GLY A 49 6.91 0.42 -7.34
CA GLY A 49 7.50 -0.08 -8.58
C GLY A 49 6.46 -0.48 -9.63
N PHE A 50 5.21 -0.04 -9.43
CA PHE A 50 4.12 -0.13 -10.39
C PHE A 50 3.62 1.28 -10.70
N PRO A 51 4.07 1.92 -11.80
CA PRO A 51 3.81 3.34 -12.07
C PRO A 51 2.33 3.72 -12.11
N GLN A 52 1.46 2.82 -12.57
CA GLN A 52 0.02 3.08 -12.57
C GLN A 52 -0.58 3.04 -11.15
N LEU A 53 -0.13 2.08 -10.33
CA LEU A 53 -0.53 1.99 -8.92
C LEU A 53 -0.03 3.20 -8.15
N ASP A 54 1.23 3.57 -8.34
CA ASP A 54 1.87 4.72 -7.69
C ASP A 54 1.14 6.03 -8.01
N TYR A 55 0.69 6.19 -9.26
CA TYR A 55 -0.10 7.34 -9.69
C TYR A 55 -1.46 7.44 -9.01
N ILE A 56 -2.18 6.33 -8.81
CA ILE A 56 -3.49 6.37 -8.16
C ILE A 56 -3.40 6.53 -6.64
N LEU A 57 -2.27 6.12 -6.04
CA LEU A 57 -2.00 6.32 -4.61
C LEU A 57 -1.67 7.79 -4.31
N HIS A 58 -0.73 8.37 -5.06
CA HIS A 58 -0.36 9.78 -4.96
C HIS A 58 0.21 10.30 -6.29
N ASP A 59 -0.52 11.21 -6.96
CA ASP A 59 -0.23 11.64 -8.33
C ASP A 59 1.09 12.41 -8.51
N LYS A 60 1.50 13.15 -7.50
CA LYS A 60 2.72 13.97 -7.54
C LYS A 60 3.93 13.22 -6.98
N LEU A 61 3.80 12.65 -5.77
CA LEU A 61 4.90 12.00 -5.07
C LEU A 61 5.09 10.53 -5.47
N ARG A 62 4.13 9.95 -6.21
CA ARG A 62 4.17 8.58 -6.73
C ARG A 62 4.49 7.55 -5.64
N GLY A 63 3.51 6.76 -5.25
CA GLY A 63 3.71 5.65 -4.31
C GLY A 63 2.81 5.65 -3.08
N CYS A 64 3.12 4.75 -2.17
CA CYS A 64 2.39 4.55 -0.92
C CYS A 64 2.77 5.60 0.13
N PRO A 65 1.82 6.40 0.65
CA PRO A 65 2.13 7.39 1.69
C PRO A 65 2.46 6.71 3.02
N ARG A 66 3.60 7.08 3.61
CA ARG A 66 4.03 6.59 4.92
C ARG A 66 3.15 7.11 6.05
N GLY A 67 3.03 6.32 7.11
CA GLY A 67 2.25 6.68 8.30
C GLY A 67 0.74 6.73 8.07
N ARG A 68 0.24 6.28 6.93
CA ARG A 68 -1.18 6.28 6.58
C ARG A 68 -1.74 4.87 6.48
N ASP A 69 -3.03 4.71 6.82
CA ASP A 69 -3.71 3.43 6.66
C ASP A 69 -4.28 3.30 5.27
N VAL A 70 -4.04 2.13 4.68
CA VAL A 70 -4.58 1.71 3.38
C VAL A 70 -5.43 0.47 3.57
N GLU A 71 -6.69 0.49 3.18
CA GLU A 71 -7.54 -0.70 3.12
C GLU A 71 -7.58 -1.23 1.70
N ILE A 72 -7.29 -2.53 1.54
CA ILE A 72 -7.35 -3.25 0.27
C ILE A 72 -8.49 -4.27 0.39
N TYR A 73 -9.50 -4.18 -0.47
CA TYR A 73 -10.67 -5.04 -0.39
C TYR A 73 -11.22 -5.41 -1.76
N SER A 74 -11.99 -6.50 -1.82
CA SER A 74 -12.69 -6.94 -3.03
C SER A 74 -14.01 -7.61 -2.68
N LYS A 75 -14.93 -7.65 -3.66
CA LYS A 75 -16.17 -8.45 -3.58
C LYS A 75 -15.88 -9.92 -3.78
N GLU A 76 -15.02 -10.20 -4.75
CA GLU A 76 -14.67 -11.56 -5.15
C GLU A 76 -13.43 -12.02 -4.40
N PRO A 77 -13.32 -13.30 -4.06
CA PRO A 77 -12.08 -13.88 -3.55
C PRO A 77 -10.99 -13.89 -4.64
N GLU A 78 -9.77 -14.21 -4.27
CA GLU A 78 -8.66 -14.53 -5.19
C GLU A 78 -8.26 -13.46 -6.21
N LEU A 79 -8.59 -12.19 -5.96
CA LEU A 79 -8.18 -11.06 -6.81
C LEU A 79 -6.80 -10.49 -6.44
N GLY A 80 -5.92 -11.27 -5.82
CA GLY A 80 -4.54 -10.87 -5.54
C GLY A 80 -4.37 -9.81 -4.45
N LYS A 81 -5.30 -9.71 -3.47
CA LYS A 81 -5.17 -8.77 -2.32
C LYS A 81 -3.88 -9.01 -1.55
N THR A 82 -3.59 -10.25 -1.19
CA THR A 82 -2.34 -10.68 -0.58
C THR A 82 -1.14 -10.32 -1.44
N THR A 83 -1.19 -10.62 -2.74
CA THR A 83 -0.07 -10.38 -3.66
C THR A 83 0.22 -8.90 -3.85
N ILE A 84 -0.80 -8.04 -3.94
CA ILE A 84 -0.58 -6.57 -4.05
C ILE A 84 -0.02 -6.02 -2.74
N SER A 85 -0.45 -6.52 -1.57
CA SER A 85 0.12 -6.11 -0.28
C SER A 85 1.59 -6.50 -0.14
N LEU A 86 2.00 -7.64 -0.70
CA LEU A 86 3.39 -8.07 -0.77
C LEU A 86 4.22 -7.18 -1.72
N ALA A 87 3.62 -6.62 -2.78
CA ALA A 87 4.30 -5.62 -3.61
C ALA A 87 4.63 -4.35 -2.81
N PHE A 88 3.70 -3.85 -2.00
CA PHE A 88 3.98 -2.75 -1.07
C PHE A 88 5.09 -3.11 -0.08
N LEU A 89 5.01 -4.29 0.50
CA LEU A 89 5.99 -4.74 1.48
C LEU A 89 7.39 -4.84 0.87
N LYS A 90 7.51 -5.40 -0.35
CA LYS A 90 8.76 -5.45 -1.11
C LYS A 90 9.34 -4.05 -1.40
N ALA A 91 8.47 -3.10 -1.74
CA ALA A 91 8.87 -1.72 -1.97
C ALA A 91 9.46 -1.07 -0.69
N PHE A 92 8.81 -1.27 0.45
CA PHE A 92 9.33 -0.78 1.74
C PHE A 92 10.65 -1.44 2.12
N GLN A 93 10.82 -2.75 1.87
CA GLN A 93 12.10 -3.42 2.08
C GLN A 93 13.22 -2.84 1.20
N LYS A 94 12.94 -2.59 -0.09
CA LYS A 94 13.88 -1.93 -1.01
C LYS A 94 14.27 -0.52 -0.52
N ALA A 95 13.33 0.21 0.06
CA ALA A 95 13.58 1.51 0.68
C ALA A 95 14.26 1.42 2.06
N ARG A 96 14.76 0.24 2.46
CA ARG A 96 15.40 -0.03 3.76
C ARG A 96 14.51 0.35 4.95
N LEU A 97 13.22 0.06 4.84
CA LEU A 97 12.21 0.27 5.89
C LEU A 97 11.84 -1.07 6.54
N ARG A 98 11.55 -1.01 7.84
CA ARG A 98 11.21 -2.21 8.62
C ARG A 98 9.78 -2.65 8.33
N THR A 99 9.61 -3.92 8.01
CA THR A 99 8.33 -4.47 7.59
C THR A 99 7.89 -5.66 8.42
N CYS A 100 6.59 -5.75 8.69
CA CYS A 100 5.96 -6.89 9.32
C CYS A 100 4.74 -7.33 8.51
N TYR A 101 4.60 -8.64 8.30
CA TYR A 101 3.42 -9.26 7.72
C TYR A 101 2.72 -10.12 8.77
N ASP A 102 1.47 -9.80 9.04
CA ASP A 102 0.63 -10.56 9.94
C ASP A 102 -0.22 -11.54 9.15
N ASP A 103 0.17 -12.82 9.19
CA ASP A 103 -0.47 -13.94 8.51
C ASP A 103 -1.54 -14.58 9.40
N VAL A 104 -2.63 -13.85 9.64
CA VAL A 104 -3.74 -14.33 10.48
C VAL A 104 -4.39 -15.58 9.88
N GLU A 105 -4.48 -15.67 8.56
CA GLU A 105 -5.07 -16.79 7.83
C GLU A 105 -4.14 -18.00 7.70
N ARG A 106 -2.85 -17.86 8.04
CA ARG A 106 -1.81 -18.91 7.94
C ARG A 106 -1.63 -19.51 6.54
N THR A 107 -1.80 -18.68 5.53
CA THR A 107 -1.72 -19.11 4.12
C THR A 107 -0.36 -18.87 3.48
N MET A 108 0.49 -18.06 4.12
CA MET A 108 1.79 -17.67 3.57
C MET A 108 2.79 -18.81 3.62
N THR A 109 3.49 -19.05 2.51
CA THR A 109 4.60 -20.02 2.42
C THR A 109 5.92 -19.32 2.12
N LEU A 110 7.03 -19.88 2.62
CA LEU A 110 8.37 -19.36 2.34
C LEU A 110 8.70 -19.40 0.85
N GLN A 111 8.21 -20.42 0.13
CA GLN A 111 8.43 -20.54 -1.31
C GLN A 111 7.74 -19.40 -2.04
N TYR A 112 6.50 -19.09 -1.71
CA TYR A 112 5.77 -18.00 -2.34
C TYR A 112 6.44 -16.62 -2.12
N LEU A 113 6.95 -16.36 -0.91
CA LEU A 113 7.72 -15.15 -0.62
C LEU A 113 9.01 -15.07 -1.46
N LYS A 114 9.73 -16.20 -1.65
CA LYS A 114 10.92 -16.26 -2.50
C LYS A 114 10.59 -16.02 -3.97
N ASP A 115 9.53 -16.62 -4.47
CA ASP A 115 9.10 -16.48 -5.87
C ASP A 115 8.73 -15.02 -6.19
N LEU A 116 8.22 -14.29 -5.22
CA LEU A 116 7.98 -12.84 -5.32
C LEU A 116 9.25 -11.99 -5.11
N GLY A 117 10.39 -12.61 -4.81
CA GLY A 117 11.67 -11.94 -4.59
C GLY A 117 11.72 -11.07 -3.33
N MET A 118 11.09 -11.57 -2.24
CA MET A 118 11.14 -10.92 -0.94
C MET A 118 12.47 -11.22 -0.22
N GLN A 119 12.98 -10.26 0.54
CA GLN A 119 14.13 -10.48 1.42
C GLN A 119 13.69 -11.25 2.66
N ILE A 120 13.92 -12.56 2.66
CA ILE A 120 13.59 -13.47 3.76
C ILE A 120 14.78 -13.63 4.70
N ARG A 121 15.99 -13.74 4.14
CA ARG A 121 17.24 -13.77 4.90
C ARG A 121 17.94 -12.43 4.74
N PRO A 122 18.39 -11.84 5.85
CA PRO A 122 19.14 -10.61 5.78
C PRO A 122 20.51 -10.85 5.12
N GLU A 123 20.96 -9.91 4.32
CA GLU A 123 22.37 -9.73 4.00
C GLU A 123 23.10 -9.27 5.28
N GLU A 124 24.42 -9.45 5.35
CA GLU A 124 25.20 -8.95 6.48
C GLU A 124 24.89 -7.46 6.74
N ASN A 125 24.57 -7.15 8.00
CA ASN A 125 24.15 -5.82 8.47
C ASN A 125 22.78 -5.29 7.98
N MET A 126 21.95 -6.15 7.34
CA MET A 126 20.64 -5.78 6.83
C MET A 126 19.48 -6.50 7.53
N GLU A 127 19.76 -7.20 8.64
CA GLU A 127 18.79 -8.02 9.39
C GLU A 127 17.52 -7.28 9.80
N GLN A 128 17.65 -5.99 10.09
CA GLN A 128 16.53 -5.16 10.49
C GLN A 128 15.50 -4.94 9.37
N TYR A 129 15.88 -5.14 8.09
CA TYR A 129 15.02 -4.93 6.93
C TYR A 129 14.44 -6.23 6.36
N ALA A 130 14.82 -7.40 6.89
CA ALA A 130 14.18 -8.66 6.55
C ALA A 130 12.70 -8.63 6.96
N ILE A 131 11.86 -9.36 6.22
CA ILE A 131 10.44 -9.48 6.57
C ILE A 131 10.30 -10.12 7.95
N ARG A 132 9.49 -9.53 8.81
CA ARG A 132 9.02 -10.14 10.06
C ARG A 132 7.64 -10.72 9.82
N LEU A 133 7.46 -11.97 10.18
CA LEU A 133 6.14 -12.62 10.16
C LEU A 133 5.58 -12.64 11.58
N MET A 134 4.32 -12.25 11.71
CA MET A 134 3.52 -12.50 12.88
C MET A 134 2.57 -13.65 12.55
N ARG A 135 2.79 -14.80 13.17
CA ARG A 135 1.98 -16.00 13.01
C ARG A 135 1.86 -16.70 14.36
N HIS A 136 0.69 -17.20 14.65
CA HIS A 136 0.46 -18.03 15.83
C HIS A 136 0.47 -19.49 15.45
N GLU A 137 1.35 -20.25 16.09
CA GLU A 137 1.55 -21.67 15.75
C GLU A 137 0.50 -22.56 16.42
N ASP A 138 0.13 -22.30 17.70
CA ASP A 138 -0.60 -23.25 18.51
C ASP A 138 -2.04 -22.84 18.89
N SER A 139 -2.43 -21.57 18.67
CA SER A 139 -3.77 -21.09 19.07
C SER A 139 -4.25 -19.89 18.26
N VAL A 140 -5.56 -19.67 18.27
CA VAL A 140 -6.14 -18.41 17.75
C VAL A 140 -5.94 -17.33 18.80
N ILE A 141 -5.27 -16.21 18.45
CA ILE A 141 -5.17 -15.08 19.36
C ILE A 141 -6.48 -14.31 19.38
N PRO A 142 -6.95 -13.96 20.60
CA PRO A 142 -8.04 -13.01 20.73
C PRO A 142 -7.69 -11.66 20.08
N ALA A 143 -8.65 -11.05 19.38
CA ALA A 143 -8.49 -9.77 18.73
C ALA A 143 -8.00 -8.66 19.69
N GLU A 144 -8.36 -8.73 20.96
CA GLU A 144 -7.92 -7.82 22.01
C GLU A 144 -6.39 -7.86 22.20
N VAL A 145 -5.82 -9.05 22.33
CA VAL A 145 -4.36 -9.26 22.51
C VAL A 145 -3.62 -8.90 21.22
N TRP A 146 -4.21 -9.27 20.11
CA TRP A 146 -3.65 -8.99 18.80
C TRP A 146 -3.55 -7.48 18.52
N LEU A 147 -4.59 -6.70 18.82
CA LEU A 147 -4.60 -5.25 18.66
C LEU A 147 -3.59 -4.54 19.56
N ASP A 148 -3.40 -5.00 20.79
CA ASP A 148 -2.35 -4.47 21.69
C ASP A 148 -0.94 -4.75 21.14
N THR A 149 -0.73 -5.92 20.53
CA THR A 149 0.54 -6.24 19.86
C THR A 149 0.74 -5.35 18.64
N LEU A 150 -0.30 -5.13 17.84
CA LEU A 150 -0.25 -4.26 16.67
C LEU A 150 0.09 -2.81 17.03
N ILE A 151 -0.43 -2.28 18.15
CA ILE A 151 -0.07 -0.94 18.65
C ILE A 151 1.45 -0.85 18.89
N LYS A 152 2.03 -1.87 19.54
CA LYS A 152 3.49 -1.92 19.79
C LYS A 152 4.29 -2.02 18.49
N LEU A 153 3.85 -2.87 17.54
CA LEU A 153 4.46 -2.97 16.22
C LEU A 153 4.42 -1.66 15.46
N CYS A 154 3.33 -0.91 15.52
CA CYS A 154 3.20 0.40 14.88
C CYS A 154 4.18 1.46 15.43
N GLY A 155 4.74 1.26 16.63
CA GLY A 155 5.81 2.10 17.19
C GLY A 155 7.22 1.73 16.69
N ILE A 156 7.39 0.52 16.14
CA ILE A 156 8.70 -0.04 15.79
C ILE A 156 8.86 -0.21 14.27
N MET A 157 7.80 -0.65 13.58
CA MET A 157 7.80 -0.94 12.16
C MET A 157 7.44 0.30 11.33
N ASP A 158 7.86 0.32 10.07
CA ASP A 158 7.48 1.34 9.09
C ASP A 158 6.26 0.91 8.27
N LEU A 159 6.08 -0.41 8.08
CA LEU A 159 4.92 -1.01 7.44
C LEU A 159 4.47 -2.26 8.18
N VAL A 160 3.17 -2.38 8.44
CA VAL A 160 2.52 -3.60 8.92
C VAL A 160 1.39 -3.97 7.96
N VAL A 161 1.42 -5.19 7.46
CA VAL A 161 0.33 -5.77 6.66
C VAL A 161 -0.49 -6.70 7.55
N VAL A 162 -1.82 -6.58 7.50
CA VAL A 162 -2.77 -7.42 8.26
C VAL A 162 -3.59 -8.23 7.28
N ASP A 163 -3.35 -9.52 7.20
CA ASP A 163 -4.04 -10.46 6.29
C ASP A 163 -4.70 -11.62 7.06
N SER A 164 -6.01 -11.56 7.29
CA SER A 164 -6.95 -10.50 7.00
C SER A 164 -7.76 -10.10 8.24
N VAL A 165 -8.37 -8.91 8.18
CA VAL A 165 -9.29 -8.43 9.24
C VAL A 165 -10.44 -9.41 9.47
N ALA A 166 -10.85 -10.14 8.45
CA ALA A 166 -11.96 -11.09 8.51
C ALA A 166 -11.68 -12.32 9.39
N ALA A 167 -10.40 -12.62 9.66
CA ALA A 167 -9.97 -13.73 10.48
C ALA A 167 -9.81 -13.37 11.97
N LEU A 168 -9.92 -12.09 12.33
CA LEU A 168 -9.84 -11.63 13.70
C LEU A 168 -11.12 -11.96 14.47
N GLU A 169 -10.98 -12.62 15.64
CA GLU A 169 -12.10 -12.99 16.48
C GLU A 169 -11.89 -12.53 17.93
N LYS A 170 -12.97 -12.09 18.57
CA LYS A 170 -12.95 -11.67 19.99
C LYS A 170 -12.78 -12.85 20.93
N LYS A 171 -12.10 -12.61 22.07
CA LYS A 171 -11.94 -13.60 23.14
C LYS A 171 -13.29 -14.22 23.54
N ALA A 172 -14.28 -13.38 23.79
CA ALA A 172 -15.62 -13.83 24.21
C ALA A 172 -16.34 -14.74 23.17
N ASN A 173 -15.98 -14.68 21.89
CA ASN A 173 -16.52 -15.57 20.89
C ASN A 173 -15.69 -16.87 20.76
N LEU A 174 -14.37 -16.80 21.00
CA LEU A 174 -13.48 -17.96 20.97
C LEU A 174 -13.77 -18.94 22.12
N GLU A 175 -14.30 -18.45 23.25
CA GLU A 175 -14.66 -19.25 24.42
C GLU A 175 -16.03 -19.94 24.28
N LYS A 176 -16.81 -19.61 23.25
CA LYS A 176 -18.12 -20.21 23.00
C LYS A 176 -18.03 -21.57 22.33
N LYS A 177 -19.05 -22.38 22.57
CA LYS A 177 -19.22 -23.65 21.86
C LYS A 177 -19.72 -23.43 20.42
N PRO A 178 -19.37 -24.32 19.49
CA PRO A 178 -19.93 -24.26 18.13
C PRO A 178 -21.47 -24.24 18.17
N GLY A 179 -22.08 -23.28 17.43
CA GLY A 179 -23.53 -23.08 17.38
C GLY A 179 -24.10 -22.04 18.34
N GLU A 180 -23.33 -21.56 19.31
CA GLU A 180 -23.74 -20.42 20.16
C GLU A 180 -23.70 -19.11 19.37
N PRO A 181 -24.70 -18.20 19.53
CA PRO A 181 -24.76 -16.96 18.79
C PRO A 181 -23.59 -16.03 19.13
N ASN A 182 -22.88 -15.55 18.11
CA ASN A 182 -21.81 -14.60 18.27
C ASN A 182 -22.31 -13.18 18.52
N GLN A 183 -21.56 -12.42 19.32
CA GLN A 183 -21.86 -11.02 19.58
C GLN A 183 -21.55 -10.17 18.34
N VAL A 184 -22.59 -9.67 17.67
CA VAL A 184 -22.48 -8.85 16.48
C VAL A 184 -21.86 -7.48 16.82
N GLY A 185 -20.95 -7.01 15.96
CA GLY A 185 -20.36 -5.65 16.08
C GLY A 185 -19.20 -5.48 17.04
N GLY A 186 -18.84 -6.50 17.82
CA GLY A 186 -17.78 -6.41 18.80
C GLY A 186 -16.39 -6.05 18.25
N LEU A 187 -16.02 -6.61 17.07
CA LEU A 187 -14.75 -6.30 16.42
C LEU A 187 -14.68 -4.81 15.99
N SER A 188 -15.80 -4.23 15.54
CA SER A 188 -15.84 -2.81 15.15
C SER A 188 -15.56 -1.86 16.33
N LEU A 189 -16.00 -2.23 17.55
CA LEU A 189 -15.69 -1.46 18.77
C LEU A 189 -14.21 -1.54 19.11
N LEU A 190 -13.62 -2.75 19.07
CA LEU A 190 -12.20 -2.96 19.34
C LEU A 190 -11.32 -2.19 18.34
N LEU A 191 -11.65 -2.24 17.05
CA LEU A 191 -10.95 -1.46 16.03
C LEU A 191 -11.08 0.06 16.24
N SER A 192 -12.24 0.53 16.67
CA SER A 192 -12.43 1.95 17.01
C SER A 192 -11.59 2.36 18.24
N GLU A 193 -11.45 1.49 19.21
CA GLU A 193 -10.59 1.68 20.37
C GLU A 193 -9.11 1.66 19.99
N PHE A 194 -8.70 0.70 19.16
CA PHE A 194 -7.36 0.64 18.58
C PHE A 194 -6.96 1.98 17.93
N TYR A 195 -7.80 2.54 17.08
CA TYR A 195 -7.50 3.80 16.41
C TYR A 195 -7.38 4.98 17.40
N ARG A 196 -8.21 5.02 18.42
CA ARG A 196 -8.11 6.06 19.47
C ARG A 196 -6.81 5.96 20.28
N LYS A 197 -6.32 4.75 20.55
CA LYS A 197 -5.05 4.52 21.28
C LYS A 197 -3.83 4.72 20.38
N ASN A 198 -3.94 4.48 19.08
CA ASN A 198 -2.82 4.44 18.13
C ASN A 198 -2.66 5.76 17.35
N VAL A 199 -2.97 6.90 17.96
CA VAL A 199 -2.95 8.22 17.29
C VAL A 199 -1.53 8.63 16.86
N ALA A 200 -0.52 8.32 17.68
CA ALA A 200 0.89 8.70 17.45
C ALA A 200 1.68 7.67 16.64
N LYS A 201 1.02 6.79 15.89
CA LYS A 201 1.69 5.78 15.10
C LYS A 201 2.55 6.39 13.98
N LYS A 202 3.71 5.76 13.73
CA LYS A 202 4.57 6.07 12.56
C LYS A 202 4.38 5.08 11.41
N ALA A 203 3.89 3.88 11.70
CA ALA A 203 3.73 2.82 10.72
C ALA A 203 2.60 3.11 9.72
N THR A 204 2.83 2.74 8.48
CA THR A 204 1.78 2.49 7.49
C THR A 204 1.12 1.15 7.82
N ILE A 205 -0.22 1.07 7.82
CA ILE A 205 -0.92 -0.20 8.00
C ILE A 205 -1.69 -0.52 6.72
N LEU A 206 -1.44 -1.70 6.15
CA LEU A 206 -2.24 -2.25 5.07
C LEU A 206 -3.24 -3.25 5.65
N TRP A 207 -4.52 -2.91 5.58
CA TRP A 207 -5.61 -3.76 6.00
C TRP A 207 -6.15 -4.55 4.81
N ILE A 208 -5.93 -5.85 4.78
CA ILE A 208 -6.60 -6.71 3.80
C ILE A 208 -7.97 -7.07 4.34
N ASN A 209 -9.00 -6.84 3.51
CA ASN A 209 -10.38 -7.02 3.91
C ASN A 209 -11.21 -7.72 2.83
N GLN A 210 -12.33 -8.30 3.25
CA GLN A 210 -13.29 -8.96 2.39
C GLN A 210 -14.65 -8.30 2.53
N MET A 211 -15.39 -8.20 1.44
CA MET A 211 -16.78 -7.75 1.50
C MET A 211 -17.71 -8.92 1.84
N ARG A 212 -18.60 -8.64 2.78
CA ARG A 212 -19.65 -9.60 3.19
C ARG A 212 -21.03 -8.94 3.06
N THR A 213 -22.04 -9.75 2.83
CA THR A 213 -23.44 -9.30 2.81
C THR A 213 -23.88 -8.85 4.19
N LYS A 214 -24.59 -7.72 4.24
CA LYS A 214 -25.24 -7.26 5.47
C LYS A 214 -26.53 -8.02 5.69
N ILE A 215 -26.53 -8.90 6.69
CA ILE A 215 -27.72 -9.65 7.04
C ILE A 215 -28.81 -8.69 7.57
N GLY A 216 -30.04 -8.85 7.08
CA GLY A 216 -31.20 -8.08 7.52
C GLY A 216 -31.33 -6.66 6.94
N GLN A 217 -30.48 -6.29 5.98
CA GLN A 217 -30.62 -5.04 5.23
C GLN A 217 -30.86 -5.32 3.74
N TYR A 218 -31.85 -4.64 3.18
CA TYR A 218 -32.16 -4.70 1.76
C TYR A 218 -32.13 -3.29 1.17
N SER A 219 -31.54 -3.15 0.00
CA SER A 219 -31.64 -1.93 -0.79
C SER A 219 -33.04 -1.78 -1.38
N PRO A 220 -33.49 -0.56 -1.72
CA PRO A 220 -34.78 -0.34 -2.38
C PRO A 220 -34.97 -1.15 -3.69
N ASN A 221 -33.89 -1.53 -4.35
CA ASN A 221 -33.87 -2.36 -5.55
C ASN A 221 -33.78 -3.87 -5.26
N GLY A 222 -33.96 -4.30 -4.02
CA GLY A 222 -33.93 -5.71 -3.61
C GLY A 222 -32.54 -6.32 -3.45
N SER A 223 -31.46 -5.59 -3.74
CA SER A 223 -30.08 -6.10 -3.55
C SER A 223 -29.67 -6.05 -2.08
N VAL A 224 -28.89 -7.05 -1.64
CA VAL A 224 -28.30 -7.05 -0.30
C VAL A 224 -27.05 -6.19 -0.29
N PRO A 225 -26.96 -5.15 0.57
CA PRO A 225 -25.78 -4.31 0.63
C PRO A 225 -24.54 -5.10 1.07
N LEU A 226 -23.43 -4.86 0.40
CA LEU A 226 -22.12 -5.41 0.77
C LEU A 226 -21.36 -4.41 1.66
N ASP A 227 -20.64 -4.94 2.65
CA ASP A 227 -19.77 -4.14 3.51
C ASP A 227 -18.50 -4.91 3.88
N THR A 228 -17.41 -4.17 4.15
CA THR A 228 -16.17 -4.77 4.60
C THR A 228 -16.27 -5.19 6.08
N THR A 229 -15.54 -6.26 6.46
CA THR A 229 -15.47 -6.75 7.84
C THR A 229 -14.86 -5.70 8.77
N GLY A 230 -15.20 -5.71 10.06
CA GLY A 230 -14.71 -4.73 11.04
C GLY A 230 -15.55 -3.44 11.10
N GLY A 231 -16.69 -3.40 10.39
CA GLY A 231 -17.66 -2.31 10.44
C GLY A 231 -17.14 -0.99 9.86
N LYS A 232 -17.50 0.13 10.49
CA LYS A 232 -17.18 1.46 9.96
C LYS A 232 -15.79 1.96 10.34
N ALA A 233 -15.10 1.34 11.34
CA ALA A 233 -13.86 1.87 11.88
C ALA A 233 -12.76 1.99 10.80
N ILE A 234 -12.38 0.89 10.16
CA ILE A 234 -11.33 0.89 9.13
C ILE A 234 -11.70 1.85 7.99
N LYS A 235 -12.96 1.86 7.55
CA LYS A 235 -13.43 2.78 6.49
C LYS A 235 -13.22 4.25 6.80
N PHE A 236 -13.48 4.67 8.04
CA PHE A 236 -13.35 6.07 8.44
C PHE A 236 -11.91 6.46 8.66
N TYR A 237 -11.13 5.61 9.30
CA TYR A 237 -9.74 5.90 9.67
C TYR A 237 -8.78 5.73 8.50
N SER A 238 -8.99 4.78 7.59
CA SER A 238 -8.14 4.63 6.41
C SER A 238 -8.04 5.92 5.61
N SER A 239 -6.81 6.27 5.24
CA SER A 239 -6.53 7.41 4.36
C SER A 239 -6.79 7.06 2.91
N ILE A 240 -6.49 5.82 2.51
CA ILE A 240 -6.71 5.29 1.17
C ILE A 240 -7.52 4.00 1.28
N ARG A 241 -8.43 3.79 0.33
CA ARG A 241 -9.18 2.55 0.16
C ARG A 241 -9.09 2.10 -1.29
N LEU A 242 -8.55 0.91 -1.50
CA LEU A 242 -8.35 0.28 -2.80
C LEU A 242 -9.36 -0.85 -2.98
N GLU A 243 -10.24 -0.72 -3.96
CA GLU A 243 -11.16 -1.77 -4.38
C GLU A 243 -10.57 -2.52 -5.57
N LEU A 244 -10.43 -3.84 -5.43
CA LEU A 244 -10.00 -4.72 -6.49
C LEU A 244 -11.22 -5.35 -7.16
N SER A 245 -11.23 -5.37 -8.49
CA SER A 245 -12.26 -6.04 -9.29
C SER A 245 -11.66 -6.69 -10.53
N TYR A 246 -12.23 -7.82 -10.91
CA TYR A 246 -11.86 -8.54 -12.13
C TYR A 246 -12.23 -7.72 -13.37
N VAL A 247 -11.36 -7.77 -14.40
CA VAL A 247 -11.60 -7.12 -15.70
C VAL A 247 -11.67 -8.14 -16.82
N ASP A 248 -10.56 -8.92 -17.02
CA ASP A 248 -10.45 -9.85 -18.14
C ASP A 248 -9.36 -10.91 -17.88
N LYS A 249 -9.37 -11.97 -18.67
CA LYS A 249 -8.34 -13.02 -18.67
C LYS A 249 -7.18 -12.64 -19.59
N ILE A 250 -5.97 -13.01 -19.19
CA ILE A 250 -4.77 -12.94 -20.05
C ILE A 250 -4.54 -14.33 -20.61
N ARG A 251 -4.43 -14.44 -21.94
CA ARG A 251 -4.23 -15.69 -22.66
C ARG A 251 -3.12 -15.54 -23.68
N GLU A 252 -2.37 -16.59 -23.97
CA GLU A 252 -1.37 -16.61 -25.03
C GLU A 252 -2.04 -16.73 -26.42
N THR A 253 -3.04 -17.55 -26.51
CA THR A 253 -3.85 -17.75 -27.72
C THR A 253 -5.33 -17.57 -27.40
N LYS A 254 -6.14 -17.26 -28.42
CA LYS A 254 -7.57 -16.97 -28.26
C LYS A 254 -8.32 -18.09 -27.52
N ASP A 255 -7.99 -19.35 -27.79
CA ASP A 255 -8.67 -20.53 -27.23
C ASP A 255 -7.82 -21.27 -26.17
N GLY A 256 -6.64 -20.72 -25.82
CA GLY A 256 -5.76 -21.29 -24.80
C GLY A 256 -6.25 -21.05 -23.38
N ASP A 257 -5.68 -21.80 -22.44
CA ASP A 257 -5.93 -21.60 -21.03
C ASP A 257 -5.44 -20.21 -20.55
N PRO A 258 -6.12 -19.59 -19.59
CA PRO A 258 -5.67 -18.32 -19.03
C PRO A 258 -4.33 -18.49 -18.31
N ILE A 259 -3.35 -17.64 -18.65
CA ILE A 259 -2.07 -17.54 -17.95
C ILE A 259 -2.09 -16.47 -16.84
N GLY A 260 -3.17 -15.70 -16.78
CA GLY A 260 -3.34 -14.62 -15.82
C GLY A 260 -4.66 -13.88 -15.99
N MET A 261 -4.78 -12.78 -15.28
CA MET A 261 -5.96 -11.91 -15.33
C MET A 261 -5.59 -10.43 -15.19
N LYS A 262 -6.44 -9.57 -15.73
CA LYS A 262 -6.39 -8.13 -15.51
C LYS A 262 -7.27 -7.76 -14.35
N ILE A 263 -6.72 -7.01 -13.42
CA ILE A 263 -7.39 -6.57 -12.19
C ILE A 263 -7.42 -5.05 -12.20
N LYS A 264 -8.60 -4.50 -12.00
CA LYS A 264 -8.77 -3.06 -11.77
C LYS A 264 -8.57 -2.78 -10.28
N VAL A 265 -7.66 -1.86 -9.99
CA VAL A 265 -7.46 -1.27 -8.67
C VAL A 265 -8.05 0.13 -8.70
N PHE A 266 -9.04 0.39 -7.87
CA PHE A 266 -9.81 1.63 -7.83
C PHE A 266 -9.71 2.30 -6.46
N THR A 267 -9.34 3.59 -6.43
CA THR A 267 -9.31 4.38 -5.20
C THR A 267 -10.71 4.88 -4.84
N SER A 268 -11.44 4.09 -4.07
CA SER A 268 -12.78 4.47 -3.58
C SER A 268 -12.74 5.57 -2.50
N LYS A 269 -11.57 5.79 -1.89
CA LYS A 269 -11.25 6.87 -0.96
C LYS A 269 -9.77 7.20 -1.05
N ASN A 270 -9.44 8.48 -1.07
CA ASN A 270 -8.07 8.97 -0.94
C ASN A 270 -8.10 10.34 -0.24
N LYS A 271 -7.38 10.49 0.88
CA LYS A 271 -7.28 11.72 1.67
C LYS A 271 -6.02 12.53 1.36
N VAL A 272 -5.07 11.95 0.63
CA VAL A 272 -3.75 12.57 0.35
C VAL A 272 -3.56 12.91 -1.12
N ALA A 273 -4.46 12.43 -2.00
CA ALA A 273 -4.47 12.70 -3.44
C ALA A 273 -5.92 12.64 -3.97
N PRO A 274 -6.18 13.04 -5.22
CA PRO A 274 -7.51 12.90 -5.82
C PRO A 274 -8.03 11.46 -5.79
N GLN A 275 -9.25 11.28 -5.30
CA GLN A 275 -9.94 9.98 -5.26
C GLN A 275 -10.58 9.62 -6.61
N PHE A 276 -11.13 8.40 -6.69
CA PHE A 276 -11.83 7.84 -7.88
C PHE A 276 -10.92 7.61 -9.09
N ARG A 277 -9.62 7.43 -8.84
CA ARG A 277 -8.66 7.01 -9.86
C ARG A 277 -8.61 5.49 -9.96
N GLN A 278 -8.19 4.99 -11.11
CA GLN A 278 -8.07 3.56 -11.35
C GLN A 278 -6.78 3.21 -12.10
N ALA A 279 -6.25 2.03 -11.81
CA ALA A 279 -5.19 1.36 -12.54
C ALA A 279 -5.68 -0.01 -12.99
N ILE A 280 -5.25 -0.47 -14.15
CA ILE A 280 -5.48 -1.85 -14.61
C ILE A 280 -4.14 -2.57 -14.51
N MET A 281 -4.06 -3.53 -13.62
CA MET A 281 -2.84 -4.29 -13.36
C MET A 281 -2.98 -5.73 -13.88
N SER A 282 -1.91 -6.23 -14.51
CA SER A 282 -1.85 -7.60 -15.02
C SER A 282 -1.27 -8.53 -13.97
N TYR A 283 -2.06 -9.51 -13.54
CA TYR A 283 -1.68 -10.58 -12.61
C TYR A 283 -1.39 -11.85 -13.40
N ILE A 284 -0.19 -12.39 -13.29
CA ILE A 284 0.25 -13.62 -13.96
C ILE A 284 0.30 -14.74 -12.90
N PHE A 285 -0.32 -15.86 -13.21
CA PHE A 285 -0.37 -16.99 -12.30
C PHE A 285 1.04 -17.52 -11.99
N GLY A 286 1.31 -17.78 -10.72
CA GLY A 286 2.62 -18.23 -10.22
C GLY A 286 3.67 -17.12 -10.03
N THR A 287 3.53 -15.95 -10.69
CA THR A 287 4.51 -14.84 -10.58
C THR A 287 3.98 -13.56 -9.95
N GLY A 288 2.65 -13.42 -9.85
CA GLY A 288 2.02 -12.24 -9.27
C GLY A 288 1.82 -11.08 -10.24
N PHE A 289 1.76 -9.85 -9.74
CA PHE A 289 1.59 -8.66 -10.59
C PHE A 289 2.84 -8.39 -11.41
N SER A 290 2.68 -8.21 -12.71
CA SER A 290 3.77 -7.98 -13.66
C SER A 290 4.12 -6.51 -13.78
N GLN A 291 5.33 -6.13 -13.35
CA GLN A 291 5.87 -4.79 -13.55
C GLN A 291 6.03 -4.47 -15.05
N HIS A 292 6.44 -5.45 -15.88
CA HIS A 292 6.62 -5.24 -17.31
C HIS A 292 5.32 -4.83 -18.01
N PHE A 293 4.19 -5.46 -17.67
CA PHE A 293 2.89 -5.03 -18.17
C PHE A 293 2.51 -3.63 -17.68
N ASP A 294 2.78 -3.33 -16.41
CA ASP A 294 2.42 -2.04 -15.83
C ASP A 294 3.22 -0.89 -16.48
N TYR A 295 4.54 -1.09 -16.68
CA TYR A 295 5.39 -0.13 -17.40
C TYR A 295 5.02 -0.03 -18.88
N MET A 296 4.67 -1.14 -19.53
CA MET A 296 4.20 -1.12 -20.91
C MET A 296 2.91 -0.29 -21.05
N ASP A 297 1.95 -0.52 -20.18
CA ASP A 297 0.67 0.19 -20.22
C ASP A 297 0.85 1.68 -19.85
N ALA A 298 1.73 2.00 -18.89
CA ALA A 298 2.12 3.37 -18.59
C ALA A 298 2.85 4.05 -19.75
N GLY A 299 3.77 3.34 -20.41
CA GLY A 299 4.48 3.83 -21.59
C GLY A 299 3.57 4.08 -22.79
N LEU A 300 2.56 3.24 -23.00
CA LEU A 300 1.52 3.47 -24.01
C LEU A 300 0.67 4.69 -23.69
N LYS A 301 0.29 4.87 -22.43
CA LYS A 301 -0.53 6.00 -21.98
C LYS A 301 0.21 7.33 -22.09
N ASN A 302 1.52 7.33 -21.88
CA ASN A 302 2.38 8.51 -21.95
C ASN A 302 3.01 8.70 -23.34
N GLU A 303 2.58 7.94 -24.37
CA GLU A 303 3.08 7.99 -25.75
C GLU A 303 4.58 7.68 -25.91
N ILE A 304 5.20 7.09 -24.87
CA ILE A 304 6.59 6.60 -24.90
C ILE A 304 6.68 5.35 -25.77
N ILE A 305 5.72 4.44 -25.64
CA ILE A 305 5.58 3.27 -26.50
C ILE A 305 4.52 3.57 -27.56
N THR A 306 4.89 3.43 -28.81
CA THR A 306 4.01 3.68 -29.94
C THR A 306 3.24 2.42 -30.32
N LYS A 307 1.93 2.56 -30.57
CA LYS A 307 1.06 1.48 -31.05
C LYS A 307 0.55 1.81 -32.44
N LYS A 308 0.85 0.94 -33.42
CA LYS A 308 0.33 1.02 -34.82
C LYS A 308 -0.34 -0.31 -35.16
N GLY A 309 -1.68 -0.30 -35.20
CA GLY A 309 -2.47 -1.54 -35.36
C GLY A 309 -2.20 -2.52 -34.20
N SER A 310 -1.73 -3.73 -34.51
CA SER A 310 -1.32 -4.74 -33.53
C SER A 310 0.13 -4.63 -33.08
N TRP A 311 0.92 -3.73 -33.64
CA TRP A 311 2.35 -3.59 -33.34
C TRP A 311 2.60 -2.55 -32.26
N LEU A 312 3.46 -2.92 -31.30
CA LEU A 312 4.04 -2.03 -30.31
C LEU A 312 5.51 -1.80 -30.64
N SER A 313 6.00 -0.57 -30.47
CA SER A 313 7.39 -0.22 -30.73
C SER A 313 7.92 0.84 -29.77
N PHE A 314 9.19 0.70 -29.42
CA PHE A 314 9.98 1.66 -28.64
C PHE A 314 11.41 1.68 -29.22
N GLY A 315 11.88 2.80 -29.73
CA GLY A 315 13.16 2.86 -30.44
C GLY A 315 13.26 1.81 -31.55
N ASN A 316 14.26 0.95 -31.48
CA ASN A 316 14.49 -0.16 -32.41
C ASN A 316 13.71 -1.44 -32.07
N TRP A 317 13.13 -1.53 -30.87
CA TRP A 317 12.38 -2.70 -30.44
C TRP A 317 10.95 -2.67 -30.94
N LYS A 318 10.50 -3.82 -31.44
CA LYS A 318 9.16 -3.96 -32.02
C LYS A 318 8.63 -5.36 -31.83
N ALA A 319 7.39 -5.50 -31.38
CA ALA A 319 6.70 -6.78 -31.26
C ALA A 319 5.21 -6.65 -31.61
N GLN A 320 4.62 -7.75 -32.09
CA GLN A 320 3.20 -7.81 -32.42
C GLN A 320 2.40 -8.27 -31.20
N GLY A 321 1.53 -7.42 -30.71
CA GLY A 321 0.66 -7.67 -29.58
C GLY A 321 1.30 -7.41 -28.21
N PRO A 322 0.47 -7.13 -27.20
CA PRO A 322 0.95 -6.78 -25.85
C PRO A 322 1.76 -7.88 -25.18
N LEU A 323 1.38 -9.15 -25.35
CA LEU A 323 2.06 -10.26 -24.70
C LEU A 323 3.48 -10.46 -25.26
N ASN A 324 3.64 -10.39 -26.59
CA ASN A 324 4.96 -10.52 -27.20
C ASN A 324 5.87 -9.34 -26.84
N PHE A 325 5.34 -8.12 -26.75
CA PHE A 325 6.11 -6.97 -26.29
C PHE A 325 6.49 -7.09 -24.82
N HIS A 326 5.57 -7.57 -23.96
CA HIS A 326 5.86 -7.90 -22.57
C HIS A 326 6.99 -8.95 -22.46
N ASN A 327 6.96 -10.03 -23.26
CA ASN A 327 8.00 -11.05 -23.26
C ASN A 327 9.34 -10.48 -23.70
N LEU A 328 9.33 -9.62 -24.73
CA LEU A 328 10.52 -8.90 -25.19
C LEU A 328 11.13 -8.05 -24.06
N MET A 329 10.30 -7.31 -23.30
CA MET A 329 10.77 -6.53 -22.14
C MET A 329 11.32 -7.41 -21.00
N ARG A 330 10.86 -8.66 -20.88
CA ARG A 330 11.38 -9.61 -19.89
C ARG A 330 12.74 -10.20 -20.28
N GLU A 331 12.96 -10.41 -21.58
CA GLU A 331 14.17 -11.00 -22.14
C GLU A 331 15.29 -9.97 -22.33
N ASP A 332 14.93 -8.71 -22.60
CA ASP A 332 15.86 -7.61 -22.82
C ASP A 332 15.80 -6.62 -21.66
N ALA A 333 16.77 -6.74 -20.74
CA ALA A 333 16.87 -5.90 -19.55
C ALA A 333 17.18 -4.43 -19.89
N GLU A 334 17.84 -4.14 -21.02
CA GLU A 334 18.15 -2.78 -21.44
C GLU A 334 16.90 -2.07 -21.95
N LEU A 335 16.08 -2.74 -22.78
CA LEU A 335 14.78 -2.26 -23.18
C LEU A 335 13.91 -1.91 -21.97
N PHE A 336 13.83 -2.80 -20.99
CA PHE A 336 13.02 -2.55 -19.80
C PHE A 336 13.55 -1.36 -18.99
N LYS A 337 14.87 -1.26 -18.84
CA LYS A 337 15.53 -0.15 -18.14
C LYS A 337 15.26 1.19 -18.82
N GLU A 338 15.40 1.27 -20.15
CA GLU A 338 15.12 2.50 -20.89
C GLU A 338 13.65 2.94 -20.74
N ILE A 339 12.71 1.99 -20.89
CA ILE A 339 11.29 2.30 -20.70
C ILE A 339 11.03 2.81 -19.26
N ARG A 340 11.64 2.21 -18.25
CA ARG A 340 11.53 2.65 -16.85
C ARG A 340 12.02 4.09 -16.68
N ILE A 341 13.21 4.41 -17.20
CA ILE A 341 13.76 5.77 -17.13
C ILE A 341 12.80 6.77 -17.76
N MET A 342 12.23 6.45 -18.91
CA MET A 342 11.30 7.34 -19.59
C MET A 342 9.96 7.51 -18.87
N VAL A 343 9.47 6.46 -18.20
CA VAL A 343 8.17 6.48 -17.47
C VAL A 343 8.30 7.17 -16.11
N ASP A 344 9.36 6.86 -15.38
CA ASP A 344 9.55 7.32 -14.00
C ASP A 344 10.27 8.69 -13.92
N GLY A 345 11.02 9.07 -14.97
CA GLY A 345 11.94 10.19 -15.00
C GLY A 345 13.35 9.79 -14.52
N GLU A 346 14.36 10.56 -14.93
CA GLU A 346 15.78 10.26 -14.63
C GLU A 346 16.08 10.26 -13.11
N ASP A 347 15.43 11.12 -12.34
CA ASP A 347 15.66 11.25 -10.89
C ASP A 347 15.25 10.01 -10.09
N SER A 348 14.26 9.23 -10.57
CA SER A 348 13.79 8.04 -9.86
C SER A 348 14.75 6.85 -9.97
N VAL A 349 15.52 6.76 -11.04
CA VAL A 349 16.53 5.70 -11.26
C VAL A 349 17.79 5.94 -10.45
N VAL A 350 18.14 7.20 -10.23
CA VAL A 350 19.28 7.59 -9.37
C VAL A 350 19.00 7.19 -7.91
N ALA A 351 17.77 7.34 -7.43
CA ALA A 351 17.38 6.95 -6.08
C ALA A 351 17.45 5.41 -5.86
N GLU A 352 17.19 4.58 -6.87
CA GLU A 352 17.39 3.13 -6.78
C GLU A 352 18.89 2.73 -6.75
N ASN A 353 19.74 3.40 -7.50
CA ASN A 353 21.19 3.14 -7.53
C ASN A 353 21.87 3.54 -6.20
N VAL A 354 21.42 4.62 -5.58
CA VAL A 354 21.89 5.05 -4.23
C VAL A 354 21.45 4.06 -3.16
N SER A 355 20.29 3.41 -3.32
CA SER A 355 19.84 2.36 -2.38
C SER A 355 20.59 1.02 -2.55
N GLN A 356 21.30 0.82 -3.67
CA GLN A 356 21.99 -0.42 -3.99
C GLN A 356 23.50 -0.44 -3.72
N GLY A 357 24.14 0.67 -3.33
CA GLY A 357 25.56 0.55 -3.13
C GLY A 357 26.44 1.74 -2.86
N THR A 358 25.96 2.94 -2.56
CA THR A 358 26.86 4.03 -2.17
C THR A 358 26.74 4.29 -0.66
N LYS A 359 27.87 4.17 0.04
CA LYS A 359 28.01 4.59 1.42
C LYS A 359 27.81 6.11 1.52
N PRO A 360 27.29 6.63 2.64
CA PRO A 360 27.12 8.07 2.84
C PRO A 360 28.43 8.90 2.81
N GLU A 361 29.58 8.24 2.74
CA GLU A 361 30.91 8.84 2.78
C GLU A 361 31.41 9.37 1.41
N ASP A 362 30.69 9.13 0.31
CA ASP A 362 31.10 9.56 -1.04
C ASP A 362 30.52 10.93 -1.47
N PHE A 363 29.91 11.69 -0.56
CA PHE A 363 29.34 13.02 -0.83
C PHE A 363 29.98 14.17 -0.03
N GLU A 364 31.22 14.01 0.46
CA GLU A 364 32.02 15.12 0.93
C GLU A 364 33.16 15.35 -0.07
N GLU A 365 32.94 16.20 -1.08
CA GLU A 365 33.90 17.11 -1.71
C GLU A 365 33.19 18.32 -2.30
#